data_91736a84ca03b08bf151ad5a70cf0ed0
#
_entry.id   91736a84ca03b08bf151ad5a70cf0ed0
#
_cell.length_a   1.000
_cell.length_b   1.000
_cell.length_c   1.000
_cell.angle_alpha   90.00
_cell.angle_beta   90.00
_cell.angle_gamma   90.00
#
_symmetry.space_group_name_H-M   'P 1'
#
loop_
_entity.id
_entity.type
_entity.pdbx_description
1 polymer ?
#
loop_
_entity_poly.entity_id
_entity_poly.type
_entity_poly.pdbx_seq_one_letter_code
_entity_poly.pdbx_strand_id
1 'polypeptide(L)'
;MRRYRDRDYVQTMERYFFCVVGPVHPDDRVIAYLKYIPDPMGKWGKRNNRFKRVLRYYTVPDLLETLNFLESRPEYLYDSSVMGIKMSAVPLDRIILHLRPEEKISQLMQMGEPDVLQRKVVDLANLISDESGVSNEYFGVTRSVLLDIHQEFSDINIVVY
;
A
#
# COMPACT_ATOMS: atom_id res chain seq x y z
N MET A 1 2.21 -5.37 18.53
CA MET A 1 1.95 -5.07 17.09
C MET A 1 1.67 -3.58 16.99
N ARG A 2 2.41 -2.80 16.14
CA ARG A 2 2.11 -1.38 15.99
C ARG A 2 0.77 -1.16 15.27
N ARG A 3 0.17 0.02 15.51
CA ARG A 3 -1.07 0.45 14.84
C ARG A 3 -0.82 0.73 13.35
N TYR A 4 -1.89 0.84 12.57
CA TYR A 4 -1.88 1.29 11.17
C TYR A 4 -1.35 2.72 11.09
N ARG A 5 -0.53 3.01 10.08
CA ARG A 5 -0.04 4.37 9.81
C ARG A 5 0.08 4.63 8.31
N ASP A 6 0.34 5.87 7.97
CA ASP A 6 0.44 6.31 6.58
C ASP A 6 1.39 5.43 5.76
N ARG A 7 1.00 5.11 4.53
CA ARG A 7 1.72 4.26 3.59
C ARG A 7 1.79 2.76 3.91
N ASP A 8 1.20 2.31 5.01
CA ASP A 8 0.88 0.89 5.15
C ASP A 8 -0.11 0.46 4.07
N TYR A 9 -0.19 -0.83 3.83
CA TYR A 9 -1.24 -1.40 3.00
C TYR A 9 -2.00 -2.45 3.78
N VAL A 10 -3.29 -2.55 3.47
CA VAL A 10 -4.12 -3.66 3.93
C VAL A 10 -4.68 -4.40 2.72
N GLN A 11 -4.76 -5.73 2.84
CA GLN A 11 -5.43 -6.57 1.85
C GLN A 11 -6.73 -7.10 2.44
N THR A 12 -7.79 -7.03 1.64
CA THR A 12 -9.12 -7.57 2.02
C THR A 12 -9.34 -9.00 1.53
N MET A 13 -10.43 -9.60 1.98
CA MET A 13 -10.85 -10.96 1.56
C MET A 13 -11.01 -11.07 0.03
N GLU A 14 -11.46 -10.01 -0.64
CA GLU A 14 -11.58 -9.93 -2.10
C GLU A 14 -10.24 -9.67 -2.78
N ARG A 15 -9.15 -9.65 -2.01
CA ARG A 15 -7.80 -9.36 -2.46
C ARG A 15 -7.60 -7.93 -2.97
N TYR A 16 -8.45 -6.99 -2.52
CA TYR A 16 -8.25 -5.57 -2.78
C TYR A 16 -7.11 -5.03 -1.92
N PHE A 17 -6.24 -4.21 -2.49
CA PHE A 17 -5.21 -3.50 -1.76
C PHE A 17 -5.62 -2.05 -1.53
N PHE A 18 -5.71 -1.69 -0.27
CA PHE A 18 -5.93 -0.31 0.16
C PHE A 18 -4.65 0.26 0.77
N CYS A 19 -4.35 1.50 0.45
CA CYS A 19 -3.25 2.26 1.05
C CYS A 19 -3.77 3.06 2.22
N VAL A 20 -3.19 2.86 3.38
CA VAL A 20 -3.57 3.53 4.63
C VAL A 20 -3.22 5.01 4.57
N VAL A 21 -4.08 5.86 5.12
CA VAL A 21 -3.93 7.31 5.17
C VAL A 21 -3.87 7.76 6.63
N GLY A 22 -2.74 8.30 7.01
CA GLY A 22 -2.50 8.84 8.34
C GLY A 22 -2.47 7.78 9.46
N PRO A 23 -2.28 8.22 10.72
CA PRO A 23 -2.19 7.33 11.88
C PRO A 23 -3.48 7.27 12.73
N VAL A 24 -4.49 8.07 12.38
CA VAL A 24 -5.74 8.17 13.16
C VAL A 24 -6.89 7.51 12.42
N HIS A 25 -7.50 6.53 13.06
CA HIS A 25 -8.57 5.73 12.48
C HIS A 25 -9.71 5.54 13.49
N PRO A 26 -10.97 5.30 13.02
CA PRO A 26 -12.04 4.81 13.87
C PRO A 26 -11.68 3.46 14.52
N ASP A 27 -12.40 3.11 15.60
CA ASP A 27 -12.10 1.90 16.37
C ASP A 27 -12.37 0.60 15.60
N ASP A 28 -13.30 0.64 14.63
CA ASP A 28 -13.77 -0.53 13.88
C ASP A 28 -13.21 -0.65 12.45
N ARG A 29 -12.47 0.36 11.97
CA ARG A 29 -11.98 0.41 10.58
C ARG A 29 -10.72 1.21 10.39
N VAL A 30 -10.08 1.05 9.23
CA VAL A 30 -8.86 1.74 8.85
C VAL A 30 -9.16 2.68 7.68
N ILE A 31 -8.91 3.99 7.85
CA ILE A 31 -9.01 4.96 6.75
C ILE A 31 -7.93 4.64 5.73
N ALA A 32 -8.34 4.30 4.52
CA ALA A 32 -7.45 3.89 3.45
C ALA A 32 -8.14 4.06 2.10
N TYR A 33 -7.40 4.39 1.04
CA TYR A 33 -7.96 4.46 -0.31
C TYR A 33 -7.65 3.19 -1.11
N LEU A 34 -8.62 2.77 -1.93
CA LEU A 34 -8.47 1.62 -2.81
C LEU A 34 -7.43 1.91 -3.89
N LYS A 35 -6.43 1.05 -4.00
CA LYS A 35 -5.32 1.24 -4.96
C LYS A 35 -5.29 0.19 -6.05
N TYR A 36 -5.42 -1.09 -5.69
CA TYR A 36 -5.35 -2.20 -6.64
C TYR A 36 -6.47 -3.19 -6.38
N ILE A 37 -7.01 -3.74 -7.46
CA ILE A 37 -7.95 -4.86 -7.44
C ILE A 37 -7.46 -5.99 -8.33
N PRO A 38 -7.83 -7.25 -8.05
CA PRO A 38 -7.54 -8.37 -8.93
C PRO A 38 -8.10 -8.14 -10.32
N ASP A 39 -7.28 -8.41 -11.33
CA ASP A 39 -7.68 -8.33 -12.73
C ASP A 39 -6.74 -9.24 -13.55
N PRO A 40 -7.26 -10.28 -14.22
CA PRO A 40 -6.42 -11.17 -15.04
C PRO A 40 -5.63 -10.46 -16.14
N MET A 41 -6.13 -9.32 -16.63
CA MET A 41 -5.49 -8.46 -17.63
C MET A 41 -4.70 -7.32 -17.00
N GLY A 42 -4.59 -7.31 -15.66
CA GLY A 42 -3.88 -6.28 -14.90
C GLY A 42 -2.39 -6.22 -15.25
N LYS A 43 -1.82 -5.02 -15.17
CA LYS A 43 -0.40 -4.77 -15.49
C LYS A 43 0.55 -5.13 -14.34
N TRP A 44 0.07 -5.17 -13.11
CA TRP A 44 0.86 -5.45 -11.90
C TRP A 44 0.72 -6.90 -11.47
N GLY A 45 1.76 -7.46 -10.86
CA GLY A 45 1.79 -8.86 -10.45
C GLY A 45 2.27 -9.81 -11.54
N LYS A 46 2.33 -11.10 -11.23
CA LYS A 46 2.89 -12.15 -12.11
C LYS A 46 1.91 -13.32 -12.24
N ARG A 47 1.96 -13.99 -13.36
CA ARG A 47 1.15 -15.19 -13.66
C ARG A 47 -0.35 -14.97 -13.39
N ASN A 48 -0.96 -15.80 -12.56
CA ASN A 48 -2.39 -15.73 -12.20
C ASN A 48 -2.69 -14.75 -11.06
N ASN A 49 -1.67 -14.07 -10.52
CA ASN A 49 -1.80 -13.09 -9.44
C ASN A 49 -1.62 -11.66 -10.00
N ARG A 50 -2.56 -11.24 -10.85
CA ARG A 50 -2.51 -9.94 -11.53
C ARG A 50 -3.50 -8.97 -10.94
N PHE A 51 -3.14 -7.69 -11.02
CA PHE A 51 -3.90 -6.56 -10.47
C PHE A 51 -3.95 -5.41 -11.47
N LYS A 52 -5.03 -4.65 -11.43
CA LYS A 52 -5.09 -3.33 -12.04
C LYS A 52 -5.10 -2.25 -10.97
N ARG A 53 -4.56 -1.09 -11.31
CA ARG A 53 -4.63 0.09 -10.47
C ARG A 53 -5.98 0.77 -10.71
N VAL A 54 -6.75 1.00 -9.64
CA VAL A 54 -8.01 1.74 -9.68
C VAL A 54 -7.72 3.23 -9.63
N LEU A 55 -6.99 3.68 -8.60
CA LEU A 55 -6.52 5.07 -8.51
C LEU A 55 -5.29 5.25 -9.43
N ARG A 56 -5.48 5.83 -10.60
CA ARG A 56 -4.42 6.02 -11.62
C ARG A 56 -3.53 7.20 -11.27
N TYR A 57 -4.13 8.35 -11.03
CA TYR A 57 -3.48 9.58 -10.61
C TYR A 57 -3.98 9.97 -9.23
N TYR A 58 -3.31 10.88 -8.54
CA TYR A 58 -3.72 11.37 -7.22
C TYR A 58 -4.48 12.67 -7.36
N THR A 59 -5.50 12.68 -8.21
CA THR A 59 -6.38 13.82 -8.46
C THR A 59 -7.73 13.61 -7.77
N VAL A 60 -8.45 14.70 -7.51
CA VAL A 60 -9.80 14.63 -6.94
C VAL A 60 -10.76 13.83 -7.82
N PRO A 61 -10.79 13.99 -9.17
CA PRO A 61 -11.61 13.15 -10.03
C PRO A 61 -11.33 11.66 -9.92
N ASP A 62 -10.04 11.24 -9.91
CA ASP A 62 -9.69 9.82 -9.76
C ASP A 62 -10.13 9.26 -8.40
N LEU A 63 -10.03 10.08 -7.35
CA LEU A 63 -10.51 9.69 -6.02
C LEU A 63 -12.03 9.47 -6.01
N LEU A 64 -12.78 10.37 -6.65
CA LEU A 64 -14.23 10.22 -6.81
C LEU A 64 -14.60 8.99 -7.63
N GLU A 65 -13.89 8.67 -8.72
CA GLU A 65 -14.08 7.43 -9.46
C GLU A 65 -13.86 6.19 -8.57
N THR A 66 -12.88 6.25 -7.68
CA THR A 66 -12.63 5.17 -6.72
C THR A 66 -13.79 5.02 -5.73
N LEU A 67 -14.34 6.12 -5.23
CA LEU A 67 -15.52 6.08 -4.35
C LEU A 67 -16.75 5.55 -5.09
N ASN A 68 -16.99 5.98 -6.34
CA ASN A 68 -18.07 5.47 -7.18
C ASN A 68 -17.95 3.96 -7.43
N PHE A 69 -16.71 3.46 -7.66
CA PHE A 69 -16.47 2.02 -7.75
C PHE A 69 -16.89 1.30 -6.46
N LEU A 70 -16.62 1.90 -5.30
CA LEU A 70 -16.95 1.35 -3.99
C LEU A 70 -18.45 1.47 -3.63
N GLU A 71 -19.29 2.16 -4.41
CA GLU A 71 -20.75 2.18 -4.19
C GLU A 71 -21.38 0.78 -4.30
N SER A 72 -20.77 -0.10 -5.13
CA SER A 72 -21.14 -1.52 -5.21
C SER A 72 -20.61 -2.36 -4.04
N ARG A 73 -19.83 -1.76 -3.16
CA ARG A 73 -19.18 -2.34 -1.98
C ARG A 73 -19.28 -1.38 -0.79
N PRO A 74 -20.52 -1.08 -0.33
CA PRO A 74 -20.76 -0.03 0.65
C PRO A 74 -20.06 -0.25 1.99
N GLU A 75 -19.66 -1.48 2.31
CA GLU A 75 -18.86 -1.81 3.50
C GLU A 75 -17.52 -1.08 3.56
N TYR A 76 -16.97 -0.67 2.40
CA TYR A 76 -15.72 0.09 2.30
C TYR A 76 -15.93 1.61 2.22
N LEU A 77 -17.16 2.07 2.29
CA LEU A 77 -17.49 3.49 2.40
C LEU A 77 -17.70 3.88 3.86
N TYR A 78 -17.28 5.07 4.21
CA TYR A 78 -17.38 5.62 5.56
C TYR A 78 -17.78 7.08 5.53
N ASP A 79 -18.90 7.39 6.15
CA ASP A 79 -19.33 8.77 6.37
C ASP A 79 -18.74 9.27 7.69
N SER A 80 -17.71 10.10 7.59
CA SER A 80 -17.05 10.65 8.76
C SER A 80 -17.88 11.80 9.35
N SER A 81 -18.50 11.57 10.50
CA SER A 81 -19.21 12.63 11.23
C SER A 81 -18.26 13.74 11.73
N VAL A 82 -16.98 13.39 11.97
CA VAL A 82 -15.95 14.34 12.42
C VAL A 82 -15.51 15.26 11.28
N MET A 83 -15.29 14.70 10.10
CA MET A 83 -14.82 15.47 8.93
C MET A 83 -15.93 15.96 8.02
N GLY A 84 -17.17 15.48 8.19
CA GLY A 84 -18.31 15.84 7.35
C GLY A 84 -18.19 15.39 5.89
N ILE A 85 -17.39 14.36 5.60
CA ILE A 85 -17.15 13.87 4.23
C ILE A 85 -17.29 12.34 4.16
N LYS A 86 -17.69 11.87 2.98
CA LYS A 86 -17.62 10.45 2.63
C LYS A 86 -16.21 10.10 2.14
N MET A 87 -15.66 9.01 2.67
CA MET A 87 -14.34 8.52 2.33
C MET A 87 -14.34 6.98 2.26
N SER A 88 -13.25 6.40 1.81
CA SER A 88 -13.06 4.96 1.89
C SER A 88 -12.36 4.57 3.20
N ALA A 89 -12.83 3.49 3.81
CA ALA A 89 -12.24 2.87 4.98
C ALA A 89 -12.50 1.36 4.98
N VAL A 90 -11.55 0.60 5.47
CA VAL A 90 -11.63 -0.87 5.48
C VAL A 90 -12.01 -1.34 6.88
N PRO A 91 -13.14 -2.05 7.06
CA PRO A 91 -13.50 -2.67 8.33
C PRO A 91 -12.41 -3.66 8.79
N LEU A 92 -12.12 -3.68 10.09
CA LEU A 92 -11.04 -4.52 10.64
C LEU A 92 -11.26 -6.01 10.39
N ASP A 93 -12.51 -6.47 10.42
CA ASP A 93 -12.90 -7.87 10.17
C ASP A 93 -12.74 -8.29 8.69
N ARG A 94 -12.57 -7.33 7.78
CA ARG A 94 -12.32 -7.58 6.36
C ARG A 94 -10.83 -7.62 6.00
N ILE A 95 -9.96 -7.22 6.92
CA ILE A 95 -8.51 -7.18 6.69
C ILE A 95 -7.92 -8.58 6.92
N ILE A 96 -7.32 -9.15 5.86
CA ILE A 96 -6.61 -10.44 5.96
C ILE A 96 -5.10 -10.27 6.08
N LEU A 97 -4.54 -9.16 5.59
CA LEU A 97 -3.10 -8.84 5.70
C LEU A 97 -2.91 -7.36 6.02
N HIS A 98 -1.95 -7.09 6.91
CA HIS A 98 -1.41 -5.76 7.18
C HIS A 98 0.06 -5.76 6.72
N LEU A 99 0.34 -5.02 5.66
CA LEU A 99 1.64 -4.95 5.00
C LEU A 99 2.33 -3.65 5.42
N ARG A 100 3.52 -3.77 5.97
CA ARG A 100 4.27 -2.67 6.57
C ARG A 100 5.55 -2.39 5.80
N PRO A 101 5.77 -1.15 5.37
CA PRO A 101 6.94 -0.77 4.59
C PRO A 101 8.28 -1.15 5.23
N GLU A 102 8.43 -0.94 6.54
CA GLU A 102 9.65 -1.24 7.28
C GLU A 102 9.94 -2.74 7.39
N GLU A 103 8.90 -3.56 7.53
CA GLU A 103 9.07 -5.02 7.55
C GLU A 103 9.51 -5.53 6.17
N LYS A 104 8.99 -4.91 5.09
CA LYS A 104 9.35 -5.30 3.73
C LYS A 104 10.80 -5.00 3.41
N ILE A 105 11.30 -3.82 3.75
CA ILE A 105 12.71 -3.50 3.49
C ILE A 105 13.65 -4.40 4.28
N SER A 106 13.31 -4.72 5.53
CA SER A 106 14.07 -5.67 6.35
C SER A 106 14.08 -7.08 5.74
N GLN A 107 12.96 -7.53 5.18
CA GLN A 107 12.88 -8.80 4.45
C GLN A 107 13.76 -8.79 3.20
N LEU A 108 13.75 -7.70 2.42
CA LEU A 108 14.58 -7.58 1.21
C LEU A 108 16.08 -7.61 1.53
N MET A 109 16.50 -6.95 2.60
CA MET A 109 17.90 -6.96 3.05
C MET A 109 18.40 -8.34 3.48
N GLN A 110 17.50 -9.22 3.92
CA GLN A 110 17.81 -10.59 4.34
C GLN A 110 17.59 -11.63 3.22
N MET A 111 17.05 -11.20 2.07
CA MET A 111 16.71 -12.08 0.95
C MET A 111 17.98 -12.55 0.22
N GLY A 112 18.15 -13.85 0.05
CA GLY A 112 19.32 -14.41 -0.64
C GLY A 112 19.36 -14.11 -2.14
N GLU A 113 18.20 -14.10 -2.81
CA GLU A 113 18.09 -13.88 -4.26
C GLU A 113 17.01 -12.85 -4.60
N PRO A 114 17.25 -11.55 -4.33
CA PRO A 114 16.34 -10.49 -4.74
C PRO A 114 16.36 -10.31 -6.26
N ASP A 115 15.22 -9.97 -6.85
CA ASP A 115 15.17 -9.57 -8.26
C ASP A 115 15.86 -8.19 -8.47
N VAL A 116 15.99 -7.78 -9.73
CA VAL A 116 16.72 -6.55 -10.10
C VAL A 116 16.15 -5.32 -9.39
N LEU A 117 14.81 -5.18 -9.32
CA LEU A 117 14.19 -4.02 -8.69
C LEU A 117 14.35 -4.06 -7.16
N GLN A 118 14.16 -5.23 -6.57
CA GLN A 118 14.35 -5.44 -5.12
C GLN A 118 15.79 -5.14 -4.70
N ARG A 119 16.78 -5.54 -5.49
CA ARG A 119 18.18 -5.20 -5.25
C ARG A 119 18.42 -3.70 -5.29
N LYS A 120 17.87 -3.00 -6.29
CA LYS A 120 17.96 -1.53 -6.37
C LYS A 120 17.32 -0.83 -5.17
N VAL A 121 16.24 -1.40 -4.60
CA VAL A 121 15.62 -0.87 -3.37
C VAL A 121 16.62 -0.94 -2.21
N VAL A 122 17.27 -2.08 -2.03
CA VAL A 122 18.26 -2.28 -0.96
C VAL A 122 19.47 -1.37 -1.16
N ASP A 123 20.00 -1.30 -2.38
CA ASP A 123 21.14 -0.44 -2.71
C ASP A 123 20.82 1.04 -2.44
N LEU A 124 19.62 1.50 -2.84
CA LEU A 124 19.18 2.87 -2.59
C LEU A 124 19.01 3.16 -1.09
N ALA A 125 18.42 2.24 -0.33
CA ALA A 125 18.26 2.40 1.11
C ALA A 125 19.63 2.48 1.81
N ASN A 126 20.57 1.62 1.45
CA ASN A 126 21.93 1.66 1.99
C ASN A 126 22.63 2.96 1.65
N LEU A 127 22.55 3.41 0.38
CA LEU A 127 23.13 4.69 -0.04
C LEU A 127 22.59 5.87 0.78
N ILE A 128 21.25 5.93 0.96
CA ILE A 128 20.64 7.00 1.76
C ILE A 128 21.09 6.90 3.23
N SER A 129 21.16 5.69 3.78
CA SER A 129 21.63 5.46 5.15
C SER A 129 23.05 5.95 5.35
N ASP A 130 23.96 5.56 4.44
CA ASP A 130 25.37 5.90 4.50
C ASP A 130 25.61 7.43 4.40
N GLU A 131 24.91 8.09 3.48
CA GLU A 131 25.05 9.53 3.24
C GLU A 131 24.34 10.39 4.32
N SER A 132 23.22 9.92 4.87
CA SER A 132 22.43 10.70 5.84
C SER A 132 22.74 10.38 7.30
N GLY A 133 23.37 9.24 7.59
CA GLY A 133 23.54 8.71 8.94
C GLY A 133 22.26 8.17 9.58
N VAL A 134 21.15 8.10 8.82
CA VAL A 134 19.87 7.53 9.30
C VAL A 134 19.94 6.02 9.20
N SER A 135 19.69 5.31 10.31
CA SER A 135 19.70 3.85 10.34
C SER A 135 18.64 3.23 9.41
N ASN A 136 19.01 2.13 8.76
CA ASN A 136 18.11 1.36 7.87
C ASN A 136 16.80 0.92 8.52
N GLU A 137 16.74 0.82 9.85
CA GLU A 137 15.52 0.48 10.59
C GLU A 137 14.41 1.54 10.48
N TYR A 138 14.77 2.80 10.12
CA TYR A 138 13.81 3.88 9.88
C TYR A 138 13.32 3.96 8.45
N PHE A 139 13.83 3.11 7.55
CA PHE A 139 13.37 3.07 6.17
C PHE A 139 12.29 2.02 5.97
N GLY A 140 11.45 2.28 4.99
CA GLY A 140 10.46 1.35 4.48
C GLY A 140 10.35 1.46 2.97
N VAL A 141 9.89 0.40 2.31
CA VAL A 141 9.53 0.42 0.89
C VAL A 141 8.04 0.21 0.73
N THR A 142 7.39 1.04 -0.08
CA THR A 142 5.94 1.04 -0.23
C THR A 142 5.49 0.75 -1.68
N ARG A 143 4.17 0.79 -1.92
CA ARG A 143 3.52 0.55 -3.22
C ARG A 143 3.76 -0.87 -3.76
N SER A 144 4.03 -0.99 -5.08
CA SER A 144 4.07 -2.29 -5.77
C SER A 144 5.15 -3.24 -5.27
N VAL A 145 6.27 -2.71 -4.76
CA VAL A 145 7.35 -3.52 -4.17
C VAL A 145 6.90 -4.10 -2.82
N LEU A 146 6.25 -3.29 -1.99
CA LEU A 146 5.67 -3.76 -0.72
C LEU A 146 4.69 -4.92 -0.93
N LEU A 147 3.92 -4.85 -2.01
CA LEU A 147 2.84 -5.78 -2.33
C LEU A 147 3.29 -7.01 -3.12
N ASP A 148 4.56 -7.12 -3.50
CA ASP A 148 5.11 -8.15 -4.40
C ASP A 148 4.40 -8.23 -5.77
N ILE A 149 3.87 -7.10 -6.24
CA ILE A 149 3.21 -6.98 -7.55
C ILE A 149 3.96 -6.07 -8.52
N HIS A 150 5.19 -5.67 -8.18
CA HIS A 150 6.00 -4.81 -9.02
C HIS A 150 6.38 -5.46 -10.35
N GLN A 151 6.69 -4.60 -11.31
CA GLN A 151 7.16 -4.91 -12.65
C GLN A 151 8.49 -4.20 -12.89
N GLU A 152 9.17 -4.51 -13.99
CA GLU A 152 10.44 -3.84 -14.36
C GLU A 152 10.32 -2.33 -14.49
N PHE A 153 9.13 -1.83 -14.86
CA PHE A 153 8.82 -0.39 -14.98
C PHE A 153 8.32 0.25 -13.68
N SER A 154 8.29 -0.48 -12.57
CA SER A 154 7.79 0.06 -11.29
C SER A 154 8.78 1.02 -10.66
N ASP A 155 8.25 2.09 -10.08
CA ASP A 155 9.03 3.06 -9.32
C ASP A 155 9.46 2.48 -7.96
N ILE A 156 10.62 2.91 -7.48
CA ILE A 156 11.06 2.71 -6.11
C ILE A 156 10.52 3.84 -5.25
N ASN A 157 9.84 3.49 -4.17
CA ASN A 157 9.26 4.45 -3.23
C ASN A 157 9.72 4.11 -1.82
N ILE A 158 10.72 4.83 -1.33
CA ILE A 158 11.21 4.74 0.05
C ILE A 158 10.38 5.69 0.92
N VAL A 159 10.08 5.26 2.13
CA VAL A 159 9.53 6.07 3.22
C VAL A 159 10.52 6.06 4.38
N VAL A 160 10.61 7.16 5.09
CA VAL A 160 11.46 7.33 6.27
C VAL A 160 10.55 7.66 7.44
N TYR A 161 10.78 7.03 8.59
CA TYR A 161 9.97 7.16 9.79
C TYR A 161 10.70 7.84 10.94
#